data_b8a6b7c53c79fe7a78073501ec2ce75f
#
_entry.id   b8a6b7c53c79fe7a78073501ec2ce75f
#
_cell.length_a   1.000
_cell.length_b   1.000
_cell.length_c   1.000
_cell.angle_alpha   90.00
_cell.angle_beta   90.00
_cell.angle_gamma   90.00
#
_symmetry.space_group_name_H-M   'P 1'
#
loop_
_entity.id
_entity.type
_entity.pdbx_description
1 polymer ?
#
loop_
_entity_poly.entity_id
_entity_poly.type
_entity_poly.pdbx_seq_one_letter_code
_entity_poly.pdbx_strand_id
1 'polypeptide(L)'
;MINLTIDGREIQAEEGSTILQTARNNGIEIPTLCYHDELTASGACRLCSVEIKKGNRTRIVTSCIYQVEEGLIVTTCSERVMNVRRLILQLLMARCPTSEVIRELADKMGVKPQERFQLDEDKGKCILCRQCVEVCEQVVGVSAIGFLNRGADKSVGTPFMEPSGVCIGCGACAYVCPTEHIEMSENESGDERTIWGKTFKMVACKECGRYFATQDQLEFIGKKTGVPMDKLYTCVDCR
;
A
#
# COMPACT_ATOMS: atom_id res chain seq x y z
N MET A 1 -15.06 -8.15 -23.58
CA MET A 1 -15.92 -7.44 -22.60
C MET A 1 -16.74 -8.47 -21.87
N ILE A 2 -16.85 -8.35 -20.56
CA ILE A 2 -17.57 -9.25 -19.65
C ILE A 2 -18.72 -8.47 -19.03
N ASN A 3 -19.93 -9.04 -19.03
CA ASN A 3 -21.09 -8.41 -18.40
C ASN A 3 -21.27 -8.96 -16.99
N LEU A 4 -21.40 -8.07 -16.03
CA LEU A 4 -21.62 -8.41 -14.62
C LEU A 4 -22.55 -7.39 -13.98
N THR A 5 -23.01 -7.69 -12.78
CA THR A 5 -23.85 -6.78 -12.00
C THR A 5 -23.12 -6.43 -10.69
N ILE A 6 -22.98 -5.13 -10.37
CA ILE A 6 -22.47 -4.66 -9.06
C ILE A 6 -23.55 -3.79 -8.42
N ASP A 7 -24.00 -4.18 -7.23
CA ASP A 7 -25.07 -3.49 -6.46
C ASP A 7 -26.31 -3.18 -7.31
N GLY A 8 -26.73 -4.14 -8.17
CA GLY A 8 -27.89 -4.03 -9.05
C GLY A 8 -27.67 -3.22 -10.34
N ARG A 9 -26.46 -2.67 -10.57
CA ARG A 9 -26.10 -1.98 -11.82
C ARG A 9 -25.45 -2.94 -12.79
N GLU A 10 -25.94 -3.00 -14.02
CA GLU A 10 -25.28 -3.74 -15.11
C GLU A 10 -24.03 -2.99 -15.57
N ILE A 11 -22.90 -3.68 -15.63
CA ILE A 11 -21.58 -3.11 -15.91
C ILE A 11 -20.88 -4.00 -16.93
N GLN A 12 -20.19 -3.36 -17.86
CA GLN A 12 -19.25 -4.02 -18.77
C GLN A 12 -17.82 -3.81 -18.28
N ALA A 13 -17.06 -4.91 -18.23
CA ALA A 13 -15.68 -4.90 -17.77
C ALA A 13 -14.76 -5.54 -18.81
N GLU A 14 -13.48 -5.18 -18.77
CA GLU A 14 -12.45 -5.84 -19.55
C GLU A 14 -12.13 -7.21 -18.96
N GLU A 15 -11.86 -8.19 -19.82
CA GLU A 15 -11.43 -9.51 -19.41
C GLU A 15 -10.10 -9.43 -18.64
N GLY A 16 -10.00 -10.13 -17.52
CA GLY A 16 -8.82 -10.10 -16.64
C GLY A 16 -8.82 -8.95 -15.62
N SER A 17 -9.72 -7.98 -15.73
CA SER A 17 -9.85 -6.96 -14.68
C SER A 17 -10.39 -7.55 -13.38
N THR A 18 -10.06 -6.91 -12.25
CA THR A 18 -10.58 -7.32 -10.93
C THR A 18 -11.92 -6.63 -10.63
N ILE A 19 -12.69 -7.20 -9.70
CA ILE A 19 -13.93 -6.58 -9.23
C ILE A 19 -13.65 -5.16 -8.69
N LEU A 20 -12.53 -4.96 -7.97
CA LEU A 20 -12.16 -3.66 -7.43
C LEU A 20 -11.90 -2.62 -8.53
N GLN A 21 -11.11 -2.96 -9.55
CA GLN A 21 -10.83 -2.08 -10.68
C GLN A 21 -12.12 -1.72 -11.42
N THR A 22 -12.94 -2.74 -11.71
CA THR A 22 -14.23 -2.54 -12.37
C THR A 22 -15.16 -1.63 -11.56
N ALA A 23 -15.25 -1.83 -10.24
CA ALA A 23 -16.06 -1.00 -9.36
C ALA A 23 -15.59 0.45 -9.36
N ARG A 24 -14.29 0.70 -9.20
CA ARG A 24 -13.69 2.04 -9.22
C ARG A 24 -13.92 2.78 -10.54
N ASN A 25 -13.73 2.10 -11.67
CA ASN A 25 -13.97 2.65 -13.01
C ASN A 25 -15.44 3.06 -13.23
N ASN A 26 -16.36 2.51 -12.43
CA ASN A 26 -17.79 2.82 -12.48
C ASN A 26 -18.27 3.67 -11.27
N GLY A 27 -17.35 4.30 -10.53
CA GLY A 27 -17.68 5.19 -9.41
C GLY A 27 -18.26 4.48 -8.18
N ILE A 28 -18.00 3.16 -8.04
CA ILE A 28 -18.42 2.37 -6.87
C ILE A 28 -17.24 2.23 -5.92
N GLU A 29 -17.37 2.79 -4.73
CA GLU A 29 -16.33 2.76 -3.72
C GLU A 29 -16.30 1.43 -2.97
N ILE A 30 -15.14 0.79 -2.93
CA ILE A 30 -14.84 -0.36 -2.09
C ILE A 30 -13.62 -0.02 -1.24
N PRO A 31 -13.70 -0.07 0.10
CA PRO A 31 -12.59 0.33 0.96
C PRO A 31 -11.40 -0.62 0.81
N THR A 32 -10.20 -0.04 0.76
CA THR A 32 -8.93 -0.78 0.66
C THR A 32 -7.86 -0.12 1.54
N LEU A 33 -6.86 -0.90 1.99
CA LEU A 33 -5.62 -0.39 2.58
C LEU A 33 -4.39 -0.95 1.86
N CYS A 34 -4.41 -2.21 1.45
CA CYS A 34 -3.25 -2.89 0.85
C CYS A 34 -3.30 -2.95 -0.69
N TYR A 35 -3.93 -1.97 -1.32
CA TYR A 35 -4.03 -1.90 -2.77
C TYR A 35 -3.45 -0.59 -3.30
N HIS A 36 -2.61 -0.72 -4.31
CA HIS A 36 -2.06 0.37 -5.10
C HIS A 36 -2.09 -0.05 -6.57
N ASP A 37 -2.47 0.86 -7.47
CA ASP A 37 -2.70 0.51 -8.88
C ASP A 37 -1.42 0.03 -9.59
N GLU A 38 -0.25 0.53 -9.17
CA GLU A 38 1.06 0.19 -9.75
C GLU A 38 1.74 -1.02 -9.08
N LEU A 39 1.10 -1.68 -8.09
CA LEU A 39 1.69 -2.80 -7.38
C LEU A 39 0.80 -4.04 -7.48
N THR A 40 1.41 -5.21 -7.37
CA THR A 40 0.67 -6.48 -7.34
C THR A 40 -0.25 -6.54 -6.11
N ALA A 41 -1.54 -6.75 -6.33
CA ALA A 41 -2.51 -6.82 -5.25
C ALA A 41 -2.27 -8.04 -4.34
N SER A 42 -2.00 -7.82 -3.07
CA SER A 42 -1.70 -8.90 -2.10
C SER A 42 -2.94 -9.49 -1.42
N GLY A 43 -4.07 -8.77 -1.43
CA GLY A 43 -5.29 -9.15 -0.71
C GLY A 43 -5.11 -9.27 0.82
N ALA A 44 -4.08 -8.66 1.40
CA ALA A 44 -3.68 -8.87 2.80
C ALA A 44 -4.67 -8.26 3.80
N CYS A 45 -5.13 -7.03 3.59
CA CYS A 45 -5.96 -6.31 4.57
C CYS A 45 -7.41 -6.80 4.65
N ARG A 46 -7.92 -7.48 3.63
CA ARG A 46 -9.30 -8.00 3.52
C ARG A 46 -10.42 -6.98 3.55
N LEU A 47 -10.16 -5.68 3.65
CA LEU A 47 -11.19 -4.64 3.68
C LEU A 47 -12.00 -4.56 2.39
N CYS A 48 -11.41 -4.90 1.26
CA CYS A 48 -12.07 -4.95 -0.04
C CYS A 48 -13.01 -6.17 -0.21
N SER A 49 -13.37 -6.88 0.87
CA SER A 49 -14.31 -8.00 0.83
C SER A 49 -15.64 -7.58 0.23
N VAL A 50 -16.15 -8.38 -0.70
CA VAL A 50 -17.46 -8.25 -1.34
C VAL A 50 -18.13 -9.60 -1.37
N GLU A 51 -19.45 -9.62 -1.48
CA GLU A 51 -20.21 -10.84 -1.68
C GLU A 51 -20.45 -11.06 -3.15
N ILE A 52 -20.15 -12.27 -3.63
CA ILE A 52 -20.42 -12.67 -5.02
C ILE A 52 -21.42 -13.80 -5.04
N LYS A 53 -22.30 -13.78 -6.07
CA LYS A 53 -23.21 -14.86 -6.39
C LYS A 53 -22.93 -15.34 -7.81
N LYS A 54 -22.67 -16.65 -7.94
CA LYS A 54 -22.48 -17.34 -9.21
C LYS A 54 -23.39 -18.58 -9.22
N GLY A 55 -24.42 -18.55 -10.04
CA GLY A 55 -25.49 -19.55 -9.99
C GLY A 55 -26.15 -19.57 -8.60
N ASN A 56 -26.17 -20.73 -7.95
CA ASN A 56 -26.76 -20.93 -6.63
C ASN A 56 -25.76 -20.75 -5.47
N ARG A 57 -24.50 -20.40 -5.75
CA ARG A 57 -23.47 -20.26 -4.71
C ARG A 57 -23.20 -18.81 -4.41
N THR A 58 -23.24 -18.48 -3.11
CA THR A 58 -22.88 -17.15 -2.59
C THR A 58 -21.69 -17.26 -1.67
N ARG A 59 -20.68 -16.39 -1.84
CA ARG A 59 -19.46 -16.38 -1.02
C ARG A 59 -18.86 -14.98 -0.90
N ILE A 60 -18.06 -14.76 0.14
CA ILE A 60 -17.25 -13.56 0.32
C ILE A 60 -15.90 -13.76 -0.36
N VAL A 61 -15.47 -12.78 -1.15
CA VAL A 61 -14.17 -12.75 -1.82
C VAL A 61 -13.51 -11.39 -1.63
N THR A 62 -12.21 -11.32 -1.87
CA THR A 62 -11.43 -10.06 -1.90
C THR A 62 -11.46 -9.47 -3.31
N SER A 63 -12.14 -8.35 -3.48
CA SER A 63 -12.36 -7.73 -4.80
C SER A 63 -11.08 -7.30 -5.52
N CYS A 64 -10.00 -7.00 -4.79
CA CYS A 64 -8.73 -6.56 -5.38
C CYS A 64 -7.94 -7.66 -6.12
N ILE A 65 -8.27 -8.94 -5.90
CA ILE A 65 -7.61 -10.08 -6.54
C ILE A 65 -8.59 -10.99 -7.30
N TYR A 66 -9.89 -10.83 -7.09
CA TYR A 66 -10.89 -11.64 -7.77
C TYR A 66 -11.21 -11.04 -9.14
N GLN A 67 -10.93 -11.79 -10.21
CA GLN A 67 -11.22 -11.37 -11.58
C GLN A 67 -12.71 -11.44 -11.87
N VAL A 68 -13.19 -10.55 -12.73
CA VAL A 68 -14.57 -10.53 -13.18
C VAL A 68 -14.86 -11.73 -14.10
N GLU A 69 -16.10 -12.21 -14.07
CA GLU A 69 -16.58 -13.33 -14.85
C GLU A 69 -17.97 -13.00 -15.41
N GLU A 70 -18.32 -13.60 -16.56
CA GLU A 70 -19.62 -13.38 -17.19
C GLU A 70 -20.79 -13.80 -16.28
N GLY A 71 -21.76 -12.89 -16.16
CA GLY A 71 -22.95 -13.09 -15.33
C GLY A 71 -22.70 -13.05 -13.82
N LEU A 72 -21.53 -12.55 -13.37
CA LEU A 72 -21.23 -12.42 -11.96
C LEU A 72 -22.12 -11.35 -11.31
N ILE A 73 -22.72 -11.68 -10.17
CA ILE A 73 -23.47 -10.72 -9.36
C ILE A 73 -22.63 -10.40 -8.12
N VAL A 74 -22.31 -9.10 -7.93
CA VAL A 74 -21.50 -8.60 -6.83
C VAL A 74 -22.33 -7.68 -5.95
N THR A 75 -22.23 -7.86 -4.63
CA THR A 75 -22.83 -6.97 -3.63
C THR A 75 -21.72 -6.43 -2.73
N THR A 76 -21.57 -5.11 -2.72
CA THR A 76 -20.48 -4.44 -2.01
C THR A 76 -20.77 -4.12 -0.55
N CYS A 77 -22.05 -4.07 -0.15
CA CYS A 77 -22.49 -3.61 1.18
C CYS A 77 -23.60 -4.48 1.81
N SER A 78 -23.66 -5.80 1.50
CA SER A 78 -24.56 -6.70 2.21
C SER A 78 -24.24 -6.73 3.71
N GLU A 79 -25.21 -7.09 4.55
CA GLU A 79 -25.02 -7.22 6.01
C GLU A 79 -23.82 -8.15 6.32
N ARG A 80 -23.70 -9.23 5.56
CA ARG A 80 -22.59 -10.18 5.69
C ARG A 80 -21.24 -9.54 5.35
N VAL A 81 -21.14 -8.72 4.30
CA VAL A 81 -19.94 -7.95 3.95
C VAL A 81 -19.59 -6.96 5.05
N MET A 82 -20.59 -6.22 5.54
CA MET A 82 -20.39 -5.23 6.60
C MET A 82 -19.92 -5.87 7.91
N ASN A 83 -20.43 -7.04 8.26
CA ASN A 83 -19.98 -7.79 9.44
C ASN A 83 -18.52 -8.25 9.29
N VAL A 84 -18.11 -8.72 8.11
CA VAL A 84 -16.71 -9.09 7.83
C VAL A 84 -15.80 -7.87 7.94
N ARG A 85 -16.12 -6.75 7.31
CA ARG A 85 -15.32 -5.52 7.39
C ARG A 85 -15.22 -4.98 8.82
N ARG A 86 -16.31 -5.03 9.58
CA ARG A 86 -16.32 -4.64 11.00
C ARG A 86 -15.33 -5.46 11.81
N LEU A 87 -15.36 -6.79 11.67
CA LEU A 87 -14.41 -7.67 12.35
C LEU A 87 -12.95 -7.39 11.93
N ILE A 88 -12.71 -7.18 10.64
CA ILE A 88 -11.37 -6.85 10.13
C ILE A 88 -10.86 -5.54 10.74
N LEU A 89 -11.69 -4.50 10.79
CA LEU A 89 -11.29 -3.24 11.41
C LEU A 89 -10.98 -3.39 12.89
N GLN A 90 -11.77 -4.17 13.63
CA GLN A 90 -11.50 -4.45 15.04
C GLN A 90 -10.15 -5.16 15.25
N LEU A 91 -9.80 -6.10 14.37
CA LEU A 91 -8.50 -6.78 14.40
C LEU A 91 -7.35 -5.82 14.02
N LEU A 92 -7.55 -4.94 13.03
CA LEU A 92 -6.56 -3.95 12.64
C LEU A 92 -6.35 -2.89 13.73
N MET A 93 -7.41 -2.46 14.41
CA MET A 93 -7.31 -1.57 15.57
C MET A 93 -6.52 -2.20 16.73
N ALA A 94 -6.71 -3.50 16.97
CA ALA A 94 -5.96 -4.20 18.00
C ALA A 94 -4.48 -4.37 17.63
N ARG A 95 -4.19 -4.65 16.36
CA ARG A 95 -2.81 -4.78 15.88
C ARG A 95 -2.07 -3.43 15.79
N CYS A 96 -2.75 -2.37 15.41
CA CYS A 96 -2.17 -1.06 15.13
C CYS A 96 -2.91 0.05 15.90
N PRO A 97 -2.90 0.01 17.24
CA PRO A 97 -3.73 0.89 18.08
C PRO A 97 -3.35 2.37 17.94
N THR A 98 -2.15 2.67 17.46
CA THR A 98 -1.63 4.03 17.27
C THR A 98 -1.86 4.59 15.86
N SER A 99 -2.42 3.81 14.92
CA SER A 99 -2.66 4.26 13.54
C SER A 99 -3.89 5.15 13.46
N GLU A 100 -3.69 6.42 13.12
CA GLU A 100 -4.77 7.37 12.89
C GLU A 100 -5.63 6.98 11.69
N VAL A 101 -5.01 6.53 10.60
CA VAL A 101 -5.71 6.06 9.39
C VAL A 101 -6.70 4.93 9.70
N ILE A 102 -6.31 3.97 10.55
CA ILE A 102 -7.19 2.87 10.94
C ILE A 102 -8.32 3.37 11.84
N ARG A 103 -8.03 4.29 12.78
CA ARG A 103 -9.05 4.89 13.64
C ARG A 103 -10.08 5.68 12.83
N GLU A 104 -9.64 6.55 11.93
CA GLU A 104 -10.53 7.32 11.06
C GLU A 104 -11.42 6.41 10.19
N LEU A 105 -10.84 5.33 9.65
CA LEU A 105 -11.62 4.37 8.86
C LEU A 105 -12.65 3.63 9.72
N ALA A 106 -12.29 3.26 10.95
CA ALA A 106 -13.21 2.64 11.90
C ALA A 106 -14.34 3.60 12.30
N ASP A 107 -14.03 4.86 12.56
CA ASP A 107 -15.02 5.90 12.90
C ASP A 107 -16.00 6.13 11.74
N LYS A 108 -15.51 6.26 10.49
CA LYS A 108 -16.35 6.38 9.29
C LYS A 108 -17.30 5.19 9.12
N MET A 109 -16.91 4.01 9.56
CA MET A 109 -17.74 2.80 9.49
C MET A 109 -18.51 2.50 10.78
N GLY A 110 -18.46 3.36 11.79
CA GLY A 110 -19.11 3.18 13.08
C GLY A 110 -18.62 1.97 13.87
N VAL A 111 -17.33 1.61 13.73
CA VAL A 111 -16.73 0.43 14.36
C VAL A 111 -15.98 0.84 15.61
N LYS A 112 -16.28 0.17 16.73
CA LYS A 112 -15.60 0.37 18.01
C LYS A 112 -14.62 -0.77 18.30
N PRO A 113 -13.52 -0.50 19.04
CA PRO A 113 -12.61 -1.54 19.53
C PRO A 113 -13.36 -2.63 20.31
N GLN A 114 -12.84 -3.83 20.31
CA GLN A 114 -13.38 -4.96 21.08
C GLN A 114 -12.42 -5.29 22.22
N GLU A 115 -12.92 -5.29 23.46
CA GLU A 115 -12.15 -5.62 24.68
C GLU A 115 -11.51 -7.01 24.62
N ARG A 116 -12.13 -7.95 23.91
CA ARG A 116 -11.61 -9.33 23.75
C ARG A 116 -10.32 -9.40 22.90
N PHE A 117 -9.99 -8.37 22.14
CA PHE A 117 -8.77 -8.33 21.34
C PHE A 117 -7.68 -7.59 22.12
N GLN A 118 -6.60 -8.30 22.42
CA GLN A 118 -5.44 -7.71 23.04
C GLN A 118 -4.78 -6.69 22.11
N LEU A 119 -4.45 -5.52 22.64
CA LEU A 119 -3.73 -4.49 21.89
C LEU A 119 -2.25 -4.88 21.72
N ASP A 120 -1.72 -4.66 20.54
CA ASP A 120 -0.32 -4.94 20.18
C ASP A 120 0.44 -3.62 20.04
N GLU A 121 0.71 -2.94 21.15
CA GLU A 121 1.31 -1.60 21.18
C GLU A 121 2.73 -1.57 20.58
N ASP A 122 3.46 -2.68 20.67
CA ASP A 122 4.83 -2.80 20.18
C ASP A 122 4.94 -2.87 18.64
N LYS A 123 3.84 -3.18 17.94
CA LYS A 123 3.86 -3.34 16.47
C LYS A 123 3.67 -2.03 15.71
N GLY A 124 3.45 -0.93 16.41
CA GLY A 124 3.27 0.39 15.82
C GLY A 124 2.08 0.45 14.86
N LYS A 125 2.29 0.99 13.65
CA LYS A 125 1.22 1.23 12.66
C LYS A 125 1.17 0.17 11.54
N CYS A 126 2.04 -0.84 11.52
CA CYS A 126 2.22 -1.77 10.39
C CYS A 126 1.14 -2.84 10.31
N ILE A 127 0.38 -2.87 9.21
CA ILE A 127 -0.63 -3.90 8.89
C ILE A 127 -0.08 -5.07 8.08
N LEU A 128 1.22 -5.15 7.83
CA LEU A 128 1.89 -6.17 7.01
C LEU A 128 1.32 -6.28 5.58
N CYS A 129 0.93 -5.16 4.98
CA CYS A 129 0.30 -5.11 3.66
C CYS A 129 1.23 -5.45 2.50
N ARG A 130 2.55 -5.46 2.72
CA ARG A 130 3.60 -5.80 1.76
C ARG A 130 3.95 -4.71 0.72
N GLN A 131 3.15 -3.66 0.56
CA GLN A 131 3.37 -2.64 -0.48
C GLN A 131 4.78 -2.05 -0.47
N CYS A 132 5.34 -1.74 0.71
CA CYS A 132 6.69 -1.19 0.85
C CYS A 132 7.78 -2.17 0.37
N VAL A 133 7.61 -3.47 0.61
CA VAL A 133 8.54 -4.50 0.13
C VAL A 133 8.44 -4.62 -1.39
N GLU A 134 7.22 -4.69 -1.93
CA GLU A 134 7.00 -4.81 -3.38
C GLU A 134 7.47 -3.60 -4.16
N VAL A 135 7.20 -2.37 -3.70
CA VAL A 135 7.71 -1.19 -4.40
C VAL A 135 9.23 -1.15 -4.41
N CYS A 136 9.89 -1.55 -3.31
CA CYS A 136 11.34 -1.60 -3.22
C CYS A 136 11.95 -2.67 -4.14
N GLU A 137 11.29 -3.81 -4.28
CA GLU A 137 11.73 -4.94 -5.10
C GLU A 137 11.37 -4.77 -6.57
N GLN A 138 10.08 -4.54 -6.87
CA GLN A 138 9.57 -4.63 -8.24
C GLN A 138 9.68 -3.31 -9.02
N VAL A 139 9.45 -2.18 -8.36
CA VAL A 139 9.45 -0.87 -9.01
C VAL A 139 10.85 -0.24 -8.95
N VAL A 140 11.41 -0.10 -7.77
CA VAL A 140 12.74 0.49 -7.59
C VAL A 140 13.84 -0.49 -8.01
N GLY A 141 13.70 -1.77 -7.64
CA GLY A 141 14.64 -2.84 -7.99
C GLY A 141 15.87 -2.88 -7.08
N VAL A 142 15.73 -2.43 -5.82
CA VAL A 142 16.83 -2.37 -4.85
C VAL A 142 16.73 -3.48 -3.81
N SER A 143 15.50 -3.90 -3.43
CA SER A 143 15.24 -4.95 -2.44
C SER A 143 15.93 -4.72 -1.09
N ALA A 144 15.94 -3.45 -0.61
CA ALA A 144 16.63 -3.07 0.63
C ALA A 144 15.88 -3.49 1.90
N ILE A 145 14.59 -3.77 1.80
CA ILE A 145 13.72 -4.14 2.92
C ILE A 145 12.95 -5.43 2.61
N GLY A 146 12.57 -6.14 3.65
CA GLY A 146 11.85 -7.40 3.53
C GLY A 146 11.03 -7.72 4.78
N PHE A 147 10.44 -8.90 4.80
CA PHE A 147 9.81 -9.41 6.01
C PHE A 147 10.85 -10.06 6.92
N LEU A 148 10.80 -9.68 8.18
CA LEU A 148 11.59 -10.24 9.27
C LEU A 148 10.69 -11.12 10.14
N ASN A 149 11.27 -12.13 10.77
CA ASN A 149 10.59 -13.04 11.69
C ASN A 149 9.36 -13.73 11.07
N ARG A 150 8.54 -14.37 11.90
CA ARG A 150 7.33 -15.11 11.52
C ARG A 150 6.29 -15.08 12.62
N GLY A 151 5.06 -15.49 12.29
CA GLY A 151 3.96 -15.53 13.27
C GLY A 151 3.61 -14.16 13.81
N ALA A 152 3.42 -14.05 15.11
CA ALA A 152 3.09 -12.80 15.79
C ALA A 152 4.21 -11.75 15.69
N ASP A 153 5.47 -12.19 15.65
CA ASP A 153 6.64 -11.30 15.60
C ASP A 153 7.00 -10.84 14.19
N LYS A 154 6.22 -11.23 13.18
CA LYS A 154 6.45 -10.80 11.81
C LYS A 154 6.41 -9.29 11.69
N SER A 155 7.47 -8.71 11.11
CA SER A 155 7.62 -7.27 10.89
C SER A 155 8.22 -6.98 9.51
N VAL A 156 8.28 -5.73 9.14
CA VAL A 156 8.99 -5.25 7.95
C VAL A 156 10.20 -4.45 8.40
N GLY A 157 11.32 -4.65 7.74
CA GLY A 157 12.54 -3.92 8.05
C GLY A 157 13.68 -4.23 7.09
N THR A 158 14.82 -3.64 7.37
CA THR A 158 16.10 -3.93 6.72
C THR A 158 16.68 -5.23 7.29
N PRO A 159 17.55 -5.94 6.54
CA PRO A 159 18.21 -7.13 7.05
C PRO A 159 18.88 -6.88 8.41
N PHE A 160 18.67 -7.80 9.35
CA PHE A 160 19.19 -7.72 10.73
C PHE A 160 18.77 -6.47 11.52
N MET A 161 17.79 -5.70 11.03
CA MET A 161 17.36 -4.40 11.58
C MET A 161 18.48 -3.33 11.59
N GLU A 162 19.51 -3.52 10.77
CA GLU A 162 20.61 -2.59 10.58
C GLU A 162 20.41 -1.74 9.32
N PRO A 163 21.00 -0.54 9.21
CA PRO A 163 20.94 0.28 8.00
C PRO A 163 21.42 -0.49 6.77
N SER A 164 20.58 -0.65 5.77
CA SER A 164 20.91 -1.43 4.58
C SER A 164 21.89 -0.68 3.67
N GLY A 165 23.00 -1.33 3.31
CA GLY A 165 23.99 -0.78 2.37
C GLY A 165 23.45 -0.56 0.96
N VAL A 166 22.39 -1.31 0.56
CA VAL A 166 21.78 -1.19 -0.77
C VAL A 166 20.62 -0.19 -0.81
N CYS A 167 20.15 0.29 0.34
CA CYS A 167 19.12 1.32 0.37
C CYS A 167 19.65 2.62 -0.24
N ILE A 168 18.86 3.22 -1.15
CA ILE A 168 19.19 4.46 -1.86
C ILE A 168 18.42 5.68 -1.34
N GLY A 169 17.63 5.54 -0.26
CA GLY A 169 16.90 6.65 0.35
C GLY A 169 15.79 7.27 -0.52
N CYS A 170 15.27 6.57 -1.51
CA CYS A 170 14.28 7.13 -2.46
C CYS A 170 12.93 7.48 -1.84
N GLY A 171 12.56 6.91 -0.67
CA GLY A 171 11.30 7.20 0.01
C GLY A 171 10.07 6.48 -0.55
N ALA A 172 10.19 5.70 -1.64
CA ALA A 172 9.06 5.02 -2.26
C ALA A 172 8.27 4.13 -1.29
N CYS A 173 8.97 3.43 -0.38
CA CYS A 173 8.34 2.59 0.63
C CYS A 173 7.52 3.39 1.67
N ALA A 174 7.94 4.59 2.03
CA ALA A 174 7.16 5.49 2.90
C ALA A 174 5.94 6.03 2.16
N TYR A 175 6.10 6.40 0.88
CA TYR A 175 5.02 6.93 0.05
C TYR A 175 3.85 5.94 -0.12
N VAL A 176 4.14 4.66 -0.37
CA VAL A 176 3.09 3.65 -0.57
C VAL A 176 2.53 3.07 0.73
N CYS A 177 3.05 3.48 1.89
CA CYS A 177 2.61 2.93 3.16
C CYS A 177 1.22 3.47 3.56
N PRO A 178 0.16 2.64 3.55
CA PRO A 178 -1.21 3.12 3.76
C PRO A 178 -1.51 3.51 5.22
N THR A 179 -0.60 3.24 6.13
CA THR A 179 -0.75 3.51 7.57
C THR A 179 0.38 4.37 8.12
N GLU A 180 1.21 4.96 7.24
CA GLU A 180 2.31 5.85 7.62
C GLU A 180 3.24 5.24 8.69
N HIS A 181 3.48 3.94 8.57
CA HIS A 181 4.35 3.23 9.50
C HIS A 181 5.83 3.49 9.26
N ILE A 182 6.21 3.79 8.01
CA ILE A 182 7.62 3.99 7.64
C ILE A 182 7.95 5.46 7.84
N GLU A 183 8.77 5.71 8.84
CA GLU A 183 9.26 7.04 9.16
C GLU A 183 10.35 7.45 8.17
N MET A 184 10.16 8.63 7.59
CA MET A 184 11.13 9.31 6.75
C MET A 184 11.14 10.77 7.16
N SER A 185 12.32 11.31 7.41
CA SER A 185 12.49 12.71 7.80
C SER A 185 13.56 13.38 6.95
N GLU A 186 13.43 14.68 6.80
CA GLU A 186 14.45 15.57 6.23
C GLU A 186 14.87 16.57 7.31
N ASN A 187 16.14 16.98 7.31
CA ASN A 187 16.61 18.00 8.23
C ASN A 187 16.04 19.38 7.84
N GLU A 188 16.24 20.40 8.71
CA GLU A 188 15.69 21.76 8.50
C GLU A 188 16.18 22.41 7.20
N SER A 189 17.39 22.12 6.75
CA SER A 189 17.96 22.63 5.49
C SER A 189 17.49 21.85 4.25
N GLY A 190 16.90 20.66 4.44
CA GLY A 190 16.43 19.78 3.36
C GLY A 190 17.56 19.05 2.61
N ASP A 191 18.81 19.23 3.02
CA ASP A 191 19.98 18.63 2.35
C ASP A 191 20.31 17.22 2.81
N GLU A 192 19.61 16.71 3.84
CA GLU A 192 19.73 15.34 4.34
C GLU A 192 18.34 14.70 4.52
N ARG A 193 18.24 13.43 4.17
CA ARG A 193 17.06 12.57 4.38
C ARG A 193 17.45 11.36 5.21
N THR A 194 16.67 11.05 6.24
CA THR A 194 16.85 9.85 7.07
C THR A 194 15.67 8.89 6.87
N ILE A 195 15.96 7.63 6.57
CA ILE A 195 14.99 6.53 6.47
C ILE A 195 15.68 5.22 6.81
N TRP A 196 15.00 4.32 7.53
CA TRP A 196 15.54 3.03 7.96
C TRP A 196 16.87 3.14 8.71
N GLY A 197 17.02 4.18 9.55
CA GLY A 197 18.23 4.42 10.35
C GLY A 197 19.46 4.87 9.55
N LYS A 198 19.32 5.14 8.24
CA LYS A 198 20.40 5.63 7.37
C LYS A 198 20.09 7.05 6.92
N THR A 199 21.10 7.93 7.00
CA THR A 199 21.02 9.29 6.49
C THR A 199 21.67 9.38 5.12
N PHE A 200 20.99 10.07 4.21
CA PHE A 200 21.35 10.24 2.81
C PHE A 200 21.51 11.72 2.48
N LYS A 201 22.51 12.06 1.71
CA LYS A 201 22.71 13.40 1.18
C LYS A 201 21.73 13.68 0.05
N MET A 202 20.99 14.78 0.15
CA MET A 202 20.07 15.24 -0.88
C MET A 202 20.78 16.08 -1.93
N VAL A 203 20.26 16.06 -3.15
CA VAL A 203 20.76 16.82 -4.29
C VAL A 203 19.81 17.95 -4.63
N ALA A 204 20.32 19.15 -4.73
CA ALA A 204 19.57 20.30 -5.21
C ALA A 204 19.44 20.30 -6.74
N CYS A 205 18.27 20.67 -7.26
CA CYS A 205 18.04 20.86 -8.68
C CYS A 205 18.90 22.01 -9.21
N LYS A 206 19.57 21.80 -10.35
CA LYS A 206 20.42 22.82 -10.98
C LYS A 206 19.65 24.07 -11.41
N GLU A 207 18.37 23.91 -11.78
CA GLU A 207 17.54 24.99 -12.32
C GLU A 207 16.82 25.77 -11.21
N CYS A 208 16.16 25.10 -10.24
CA CYS A 208 15.32 25.74 -9.24
C CYS A 208 15.88 25.70 -7.81
N GLY A 209 17.00 25.01 -7.58
CA GLY A 209 17.65 24.91 -6.28
C GLY A 209 16.94 24.02 -5.24
N ARG A 210 15.75 23.50 -5.53
CA ARG A 210 15.01 22.64 -4.60
C ARG A 210 15.69 21.28 -4.46
N TYR A 211 15.84 20.79 -3.25
CA TYR A 211 16.26 19.39 -2.98
C TYR A 211 15.16 18.44 -3.43
N PHE A 212 15.50 17.36 -4.16
CA PHE A 212 14.47 16.50 -4.78
C PHE A 212 14.77 15.01 -4.75
N ALA A 213 16.03 14.60 -4.66
CA ALA A 213 16.44 13.20 -4.66
C ALA A 213 17.72 13.02 -3.83
N THR A 214 17.99 11.81 -3.36
CA THR A 214 19.27 11.50 -2.73
C THR A 214 20.36 11.29 -3.77
N GLN A 215 21.62 11.53 -3.41
CA GLN A 215 22.77 11.26 -4.28
C GLN A 215 22.78 9.77 -4.68
N ASP A 216 22.60 8.86 -3.72
CA ASP A 216 22.57 7.41 -3.94
C ASP A 216 21.48 7.02 -4.96
N GLN A 217 20.29 7.68 -4.92
CA GLN A 217 19.20 7.44 -5.87
C GLN A 217 19.59 7.85 -7.29
N LEU A 218 20.19 9.03 -7.48
CA LEU A 218 20.61 9.50 -8.80
C LEU A 218 21.72 8.63 -9.38
N GLU A 219 22.71 8.22 -8.56
CA GLU A 219 23.75 7.31 -8.99
C GLU A 219 23.20 5.94 -9.38
N PHE A 220 22.23 5.41 -8.62
CA PHE A 220 21.55 4.16 -8.97
C PHE A 220 20.83 4.27 -10.31
N ILE A 221 20.06 5.36 -10.52
CA ILE A 221 19.36 5.61 -11.79
C ILE A 221 20.36 5.71 -12.93
N GLY A 222 21.43 6.48 -12.79
CA GLY A 222 22.47 6.64 -13.81
C GLY A 222 23.12 5.30 -14.19
N LYS A 223 23.46 4.47 -13.21
CA LYS A 223 24.01 3.12 -13.43
C LYS A 223 23.02 2.19 -14.12
N LYS A 224 21.74 2.23 -13.73
CA LYS A 224 20.69 1.33 -14.24
C LYS A 224 20.24 1.70 -15.66
N THR A 225 20.19 2.99 -15.99
CA THR A 225 19.61 3.49 -17.23
C THR A 225 20.65 3.95 -18.26
N GLY A 226 21.90 4.17 -17.85
CA GLY A 226 22.94 4.76 -18.67
C GLY A 226 22.75 6.28 -18.92
N VAL A 227 21.80 6.91 -18.27
CA VAL A 227 21.58 8.37 -18.40
C VAL A 227 22.73 9.12 -17.74
N PRO A 228 23.38 10.08 -18.44
CA PRO A 228 24.46 10.87 -17.87
C PRO A 228 24.03 11.64 -16.63
N MET A 229 24.89 11.71 -15.61
CA MET A 229 24.59 12.31 -14.32
C MET A 229 24.20 13.79 -14.42
N ASP A 230 24.77 14.54 -15.35
CA ASP A 230 24.44 15.95 -15.60
C ASP A 230 22.96 16.16 -15.92
N LYS A 231 22.33 15.22 -16.62
CA LYS A 231 20.87 15.24 -16.91
C LYS A 231 20.02 14.86 -15.70
N LEU A 232 20.57 14.07 -14.79
CA LEU A 232 19.86 13.63 -13.58
C LEU A 232 19.80 14.70 -12.49
N TYR A 233 20.64 15.74 -12.55
CA TYR A 233 20.64 16.84 -11.58
C TYR A 233 19.55 17.90 -11.80
N THR A 234 18.60 17.65 -12.68
CA THR A 234 17.41 18.50 -12.90
C THR A 234 16.16 17.75 -12.41
N CYS A 235 15.36 18.40 -11.57
CA CYS A 235 14.13 17.76 -11.03
C CYS A 235 13.06 17.60 -12.13
N VAL A 236 12.05 16.77 -11.85
CA VAL A 236 10.99 16.43 -12.84
C VAL A 236 10.20 17.66 -13.31
N ASP A 237 10.06 18.68 -12.46
CA ASP A 237 9.31 19.90 -12.78
C ASP A 237 10.10 20.87 -13.66
N CYS A 238 11.43 20.71 -13.76
CA CYS A 238 12.33 21.56 -14.52
C CYS A 238 12.89 20.91 -15.80
N ARG A 239 12.57 19.64 -16.06
CA ARG A 239 12.99 18.88 -17.26
C ARG A 239 12.17 19.25 -18.49
#